data_cefa9240de4a0c28d586e877b5dcc188
#
_entry.id   cefa9240de4a0c28d586e877b5dcc188
#
_cell.length_a   1.000
_cell.length_b   1.000
_cell.length_c   1.000
_cell.angle_alpha   90.00
_cell.angle_beta   90.00
_cell.angle_gamma   90.00
#
_symmetry.space_group_name_H-M   'P 1'
#
loop_
_entity.id
_entity.type
_entity.pdbx_description
1 polymer ?
#
loop_
_entity_poly.entity_id
_entity_poly.type
_entity_poly.pdbx_seq_one_letter_code
_entity_poly.pdbx_strand_id
1 'polypeptide(L)'
;MWKFVRQASPSNYARNTVSLASLVTVAKARWRRLLESGEIPKELFRDIGALYVYEQPEDNKAREQLIDVLDRFGVEYRELSADAVRANYLPSLKAKISHARYMPGMASVTNPQRVVQSLFEAARSAGVTFRQARVEKISLEPDGRVTVHAGAGTTTVDKVLIAAGALSAKLIEPLGTSIPLTNERGYHVELKEPSADELKVPVSFVEAGFTCNPMSTGIRLAGTVEFGGGEKPDWRRADMLLREFSRMFSGADPKESSRWFGDRPTLPDYLPMIDEIPTARNVFVATGHQHLGLTLAPVTGELVAQMIAGAPTAVDLSPFRANRFA
;
A
#
# COMPACT_ATOMS: atom_id res chain seq x y z
N MET A 1 -11.70 -4.69 17.04
CA MET A 1 -12.88 -3.93 16.56
C MET A 1 -13.01 -2.56 17.27
N TRP A 2 -13.14 -2.48 18.59
CA TRP A 2 -13.34 -1.20 19.30
C TRP A 2 -12.31 -0.10 19.03
N LYS A 3 -11.01 -0.45 18.94
CA LYS A 3 -9.95 0.50 18.60
C LYS A 3 -10.15 1.14 17.20
N PHE A 4 -10.65 0.40 16.21
CA PHE A 4 -10.98 0.92 14.87
C PHE A 4 -12.15 1.92 14.91
N VAL A 5 -13.24 1.56 15.60
CA VAL A 5 -14.42 2.44 15.74
C VAL A 5 -14.02 3.78 16.39
N ARG A 6 -13.18 3.75 17.41
CA ARG A 6 -12.70 4.98 18.06
C ARG A 6 -11.91 5.88 17.10
N GLN A 7 -11.14 5.31 16.18
CA GLN A 7 -10.36 6.07 15.20
C GLN A 7 -11.21 6.65 14.07
N ALA A 8 -12.44 6.14 13.86
CA ALA A 8 -13.38 6.68 12.88
C ALA A 8 -14.07 7.98 13.31
N SER A 9 -13.81 8.51 14.52
CA SER A 9 -14.37 9.81 14.94
C SER A 9 -13.85 10.94 14.02
N PRO A 10 -14.65 12.00 13.76
CA PRO A 10 -14.24 13.07 12.84
C PRO A 10 -12.90 13.74 13.20
N SER A 11 -12.64 13.95 14.50
CA SER A 11 -11.38 14.55 14.98
C SER A 11 -10.17 13.64 14.75
N ASN A 12 -10.31 12.34 15.02
CA ASN A 12 -9.24 11.37 14.76
C ASN A 12 -9.01 11.20 13.27
N TYR A 13 -10.09 11.12 12.48
CA TYR A 13 -9.99 11.07 11.02
C TYR A 13 -9.22 12.25 10.46
N ALA A 14 -9.58 13.49 10.85
CA ALA A 14 -8.89 14.69 10.38
C ALA A 14 -7.40 14.71 10.77
N ARG A 15 -7.08 14.34 12.01
CA ARG A 15 -5.69 14.25 12.48
C ARG A 15 -4.91 13.19 11.71
N ASN A 16 -5.47 12.00 11.55
CA ASN A 16 -4.82 10.88 10.88
C ASN A 16 -4.62 11.18 9.38
N THR A 17 -5.56 11.89 8.74
CA THR A 17 -5.42 12.36 7.35
C THR A 17 -4.22 13.31 7.20
N VAL A 18 -4.05 14.27 8.10
CA VAL A 18 -2.88 15.17 8.08
C VAL A 18 -1.58 14.39 8.26
N SER A 19 -1.56 13.47 9.21
CA SER A 19 -0.37 12.64 9.47
C SER A 19 -0.02 11.77 8.26
N LEU A 20 -1.00 11.10 7.65
CA LEU A 20 -0.76 10.29 6.46
C LEU A 20 -0.30 11.13 5.26
N ALA A 21 -0.88 12.32 5.08
CA ALA A 21 -0.51 13.23 4.01
C ALA A 21 0.96 13.65 4.08
N SER A 22 1.56 13.77 5.27
CA SER A 22 2.98 14.10 5.43
C SER A 22 3.92 13.05 4.78
N LEU A 23 3.49 11.81 4.67
CA LEU A 23 4.22 10.74 3.97
C LEU A 23 3.85 10.69 2.49
N VAL A 24 2.55 10.73 2.16
CA VAL A 24 2.03 10.52 0.80
C VAL A 24 2.47 11.65 -0.14
N THR A 25 2.43 12.90 0.31
CA THR A 25 2.79 14.06 -0.53
C THR A 25 4.24 14.05 -1.00
N VAL A 26 5.12 13.43 -0.23
CA VAL A 26 6.56 13.33 -0.57
C VAL A 26 6.92 12.01 -1.26
N ALA A 27 6.04 11.01 -1.23
CA ALA A 27 6.32 9.66 -1.73
C ALA A 27 6.72 9.64 -3.21
N LYS A 28 5.96 10.33 -4.08
CA LYS A 28 6.24 10.38 -5.53
C LYS A 28 7.63 10.95 -5.85
N ALA A 29 8.07 11.98 -5.12
CA ALA A 29 9.40 12.56 -5.29
C ALA A 29 10.50 11.54 -4.89
N ARG A 30 10.27 10.69 -3.85
CA ARG A 30 11.22 9.63 -3.47
C ARG A 30 11.28 8.52 -4.51
N TRP A 31 10.16 8.15 -5.09
CA TRP A 31 10.12 7.21 -6.22
C TRP A 31 10.92 7.74 -7.42
N ARG A 32 10.75 9.02 -7.79
CA ARG A 32 11.51 9.63 -8.89
C ARG A 32 13.02 9.58 -8.66
N ARG A 33 13.51 9.81 -7.43
CA ARG A 33 14.93 9.67 -7.11
C ARG A 33 15.47 8.27 -7.40
N LEU A 34 14.73 7.21 -7.01
CA LEU A 34 15.12 5.82 -7.30
C LEU A 34 15.13 5.51 -8.81
N LEU A 35 14.27 6.16 -9.59
CA LEU A 35 14.28 6.05 -11.05
C LEU A 35 15.45 6.82 -11.68
N GLU A 36 15.79 7.98 -11.13
CA GLU A 36 16.92 8.83 -11.60
C GLU A 36 18.27 8.21 -11.27
N SER A 37 18.41 7.54 -10.11
CA SER A 37 19.63 6.82 -9.72
C SER A 37 19.82 5.50 -10.50
N GLY A 38 18.80 5.02 -11.22
CA GLY A 38 18.86 3.79 -12.00
C GLY A 38 18.66 2.50 -11.22
N GLU A 39 18.32 2.58 -9.94
CA GLU A 39 18.01 1.41 -9.09
C GLU A 39 16.74 0.68 -9.52
N ILE A 40 15.84 1.39 -10.21
CA ILE A 40 14.60 0.84 -10.76
C ILE A 40 14.50 1.18 -12.24
N PRO A 41 14.26 0.21 -13.14
CA PRO A 41 14.01 0.47 -14.55
C PRO A 41 12.82 1.42 -14.77
N LYS A 42 13.01 2.44 -15.60
CA LYS A 42 12.02 3.51 -15.83
C LYS A 42 10.70 3.00 -16.39
N GLU A 43 10.73 1.93 -17.18
CA GLU A 43 9.54 1.29 -17.76
C GLU A 43 8.62 0.64 -16.71
N LEU A 44 9.11 0.43 -15.49
CA LEU A 44 8.29 -0.09 -14.39
C LEU A 44 7.42 0.99 -13.74
N PHE A 45 7.65 2.27 -14.02
CA PHE A 45 6.92 3.37 -13.44
C PHE A 45 6.18 4.17 -14.52
N ARG A 46 4.92 4.46 -14.29
CA ARG A 46 4.08 5.26 -15.18
C ARG A 46 3.47 6.45 -14.43
N ASP A 47 3.76 7.65 -14.90
CA ASP A 47 3.20 8.90 -14.39
C ASP A 47 2.04 9.33 -15.30
N ILE A 48 0.94 8.58 -15.24
CA ILE A 48 -0.20 8.68 -16.19
C ILE A 48 -1.51 9.06 -15.49
N GLY A 49 -1.49 9.37 -14.20
CA GLY A 49 -2.70 9.63 -13.43
C GLY A 49 -3.49 8.37 -13.11
N ALA A 50 -4.70 8.58 -12.58
CA ALA A 50 -5.69 7.53 -12.32
C ALA A 50 -7.11 8.07 -12.44
N LEU A 51 -8.07 7.21 -12.76
CA LEU A 51 -9.47 7.54 -12.90
C LEU A 51 -10.31 6.92 -11.79
N TYR A 52 -11.13 7.71 -11.12
CA TYR A 52 -12.14 7.28 -10.16
C TYR A 52 -13.51 7.43 -10.80
N VAL A 53 -14.21 6.32 -11.00
CA VAL A 53 -15.50 6.25 -11.69
C VAL A 53 -16.60 6.02 -10.67
N TYR A 54 -17.65 6.82 -10.77
CA TYR A 54 -18.82 6.81 -9.89
C TYR A 54 -20.06 6.38 -10.70
N GLU A 55 -20.73 5.33 -10.23
CA GLU A 55 -21.96 4.84 -10.85
C GLU A 55 -23.17 5.70 -10.42
N GLN A 56 -23.12 6.24 -9.21
CA GLN A 56 -24.18 7.08 -8.65
C GLN A 56 -23.72 8.53 -8.52
N PRO A 57 -24.63 9.50 -8.51
CA PRO A 57 -24.32 10.85 -8.05
C PRO A 57 -23.82 10.80 -6.61
N GLU A 58 -22.75 11.52 -6.31
CA GLU A 58 -22.28 11.63 -4.93
C GLU A 58 -23.25 12.43 -4.07
N ASP A 59 -23.36 12.06 -2.81
CA ASP A 59 -23.95 12.91 -1.79
C ASP A 59 -23.18 14.23 -1.69
N ASN A 60 -23.87 15.37 -1.71
CA ASN A 60 -23.25 16.68 -1.73
C ASN A 60 -22.26 16.90 -0.56
N LYS A 61 -22.62 16.44 0.63
CA LYS A 61 -21.77 16.57 1.81
C LYS A 61 -20.50 15.72 1.72
N ALA A 62 -20.64 14.48 1.23
CA ALA A 62 -19.48 13.61 1.02
C ALA A 62 -18.53 14.17 -0.06
N ARG A 63 -19.12 14.72 -1.14
CA ARG A 63 -18.37 15.39 -2.19
C ARG A 63 -17.62 16.62 -1.70
N GLU A 64 -18.29 17.51 -0.96
CA GLU A 64 -17.68 18.70 -0.36
C GLU A 64 -16.52 18.34 0.57
N GLN A 65 -16.71 17.34 1.43
CA GLN A 65 -15.64 16.86 2.33
C GLN A 65 -14.43 16.32 1.57
N LEU A 66 -14.66 15.56 0.48
CA LEU A 66 -13.57 15.05 -0.33
C LEU A 66 -12.82 16.19 -1.03
N ILE A 67 -13.54 17.13 -1.63
CA ILE A 67 -12.95 18.28 -2.32
C ILE A 67 -12.15 19.14 -1.35
N ASP A 68 -12.67 19.42 -0.15
CA ASP A 68 -11.94 20.16 0.89
C ASP A 68 -10.59 19.48 1.23
N VAL A 69 -10.57 18.16 1.33
CA VAL A 69 -9.33 17.41 1.55
C VAL A 69 -8.39 17.52 0.35
N LEU A 70 -8.88 17.36 -0.88
CA LEU A 70 -8.05 17.47 -2.08
C LEU A 70 -7.43 18.87 -2.19
N ASP A 71 -8.22 19.91 -2.04
CA ASP A 71 -7.79 21.32 -2.12
C ASP A 71 -6.79 21.64 -1.00
N ARG A 72 -7.06 21.21 0.23
CA ARG A 72 -6.18 21.40 1.38
C ARG A 72 -4.78 20.84 1.17
N PHE A 73 -4.65 19.73 0.46
CA PHE A 73 -3.36 19.10 0.19
C PHE A 73 -2.84 19.38 -1.22
N GLY A 74 -3.48 20.29 -1.97
CA GLY A 74 -3.06 20.68 -3.31
C GLY A 74 -3.12 19.56 -4.33
N VAL A 75 -4.09 18.63 -4.17
CA VAL A 75 -4.26 17.49 -5.07
C VAL A 75 -5.06 17.93 -6.29
N GLU A 76 -4.40 17.96 -7.46
CA GLU A 76 -5.08 18.30 -8.72
C GLU A 76 -6.05 17.18 -9.10
N TYR A 77 -7.26 17.56 -9.51
CA TYR A 77 -8.26 16.66 -10.07
C TYR A 77 -9.05 17.33 -11.19
N ARG A 78 -9.68 16.53 -12.05
CA ARG A 78 -10.56 16.99 -13.11
C ARG A 78 -11.85 16.19 -13.11
N GLU A 79 -12.98 16.86 -13.01
CA GLU A 79 -14.29 16.23 -13.15
C GLU A 79 -14.54 15.91 -14.62
N LEU A 80 -15.04 14.72 -14.90
CA LEU A 80 -15.33 14.22 -16.23
C LEU A 80 -16.76 13.71 -16.31
N SER A 81 -17.47 14.06 -17.39
CA SER A 81 -18.76 13.47 -17.69
C SER A 81 -18.62 12.02 -18.15
N ALA A 82 -19.71 11.25 -18.08
CA ALA A 82 -19.76 9.88 -18.57
C ALA A 82 -19.31 9.75 -20.05
N ASP A 83 -19.70 10.72 -20.87
CA ASP A 83 -19.33 10.73 -22.30
C ASP A 83 -17.83 11.01 -22.50
N ALA A 84 -17.26 11.94 -21.74
CA ALA A 84 -15.83 12.21 -21.75
C ALA A 84 -15.01 10.99 -21.31
N VAL A 85 -15.49 10.24 -20.31
CA VAL A 85 -14.86 8.99 -19.87
C VAL A 85 -14.85 7.95 -20.99
N ARG A 86 -15.99 7.72 -21.65
CA ARG A 86 -16.07 6.78 -22.78
C ARG A 86 -15.19 7.20 -23.95
N ALA A 87 -15.25 8.47 -24.34
CA ALA A 87 -14.50 8.96 -25.48
C ALA A 87 -12.99 8.90 -25.30
N ASN A 88 -12.48 9.20 -24.09
CA ASN A 88 -11.05 9.42 -23.90
C ASN A 88 -10.33 8.31 -23.14
N TYR A 89 -11.02 7.55 -22.28
CA TYR A 89 -10.38 6.61 -21.33
C TYR A 89 -10.89 5.17 -21.48
N LEU A 90 -12.21 4.95 -21.56
CA LEU A 90 -12.86 3.64 -21.47
C LEU A 90 -13.91 3.45 -22.57
N PRO A 91 -13.50 3.28 -23.82
CA PRO A 91 -14.46 3.17 -24.95
C PRO A 91 -15.37 1.93 -24.86
N SER A 92 -14.91 0.85 -24.23
CA SER A 92 -15.68 -0.38 -24.03
C SER A 92 -16.57 -0.36 -22.78
N LEU A 93 -16.60 0.75 -22.01
CA LEU A 93 -17.43 0.87 -20.81
C LEU A 93 -18.92 0.87 -21.15
N LYS A 94 -19.63 -0.22 -20.81
CA LYS A 94 -21.08 -0.34 -21.03
C LYS A 94 -21.92 0.06 -19.83
N ALA A 95 -21.36 -0.04 -18.62
CA ALA A 95 -22.07 0.31 -17.39
C ALA A 95 -22.50 1.78 -17.41
N LYS A 96 -23.66 2.06 -16.87
CA LYS A 96 -24.12 3.43 -16.65
C LYS A 96 -23.30 4.02 -15.50
N ILE A 97 -22.65 5.16 -15.75
CA ILE A 97 -21.91 5.91 -14.74
C ILE A 97 -22.48 7.32 -14.64
N SER A 98 -22.37 7.92 -13.49
CA SER A 98 -22.75 9.32 -13.23
C SER A 98 -21.64 10.27 -13.73
N HIS A 99 -20.43 10.10 -13.22
CA HIS A 99 -19.27 10.95 -13.54
C HIS A 99 -17.97 10.22 -13.19
N ALA A 100 -16.85 10.88 -13.41
CA ALA A 100 -15.55 10.41 -12.92
C ALA A 100 -14.66 11.58 -12.49
N ARG A 101 -13.64 11.28 -11.64
CA ARG A 101 -12.53 12.19 -11.36
C ARG A 101 -11.24 11.61 -11.90
N TYR A 102 -10.56 12.38 -12.70
CA TYR A 102 -9.20 12.08 -13.13
C TYR A 102 -8.20 12.78 -12.23
N MET A 103 -7.26 12.03 -11.68
CA MET A 103 -6.20 12.51 -10.77
C MET A 103 -4.86 12.50 -11.53
N PRO A 104 -4.43 13.60 -12.17
CA PRO A 104 -3.24 13.63 -13.02
C PRO A 104 -1.94 13.43 -12.22
N GLY A 105 -1.93 13.82 -10.94
CA GLY A 105 -0.79 13.67 -10.05
C GLY A 105 -0.47 12.25 -9.62
N MET A 106 -1.35 11.27 -9.88
CA MET A 106 -1.11 9.88 -9.49
C MET A 106 -0.15 9.17 -10.44
N ALA A 107 0.59 8.22 -9.89
CA ALA A 107 1.48 7.35 -10.63
C ALA A 107 1.20 5.87 -10.32
N SER A 108 1.65 4.98 -11.18
CA SER A 108 1.49 3.55 -11.00
C SER A 108 2.76 2.80 -11.38
N VAL A 109 2.88 1.55 -10.93
CA VAL A 109 3.92 0.63 -11.39
C VAL A 109 3.31 -0.44 -12.28
N THR A 110 4.04 -0.84 -13.32
CA THR A 110 3.58 -1.84 -14.30
C THR A 110 3.79 -3.27 -13.82
N ASN A 111 4.70 -3.48 -12.88
CA ASN A 111 5.01 -4.80 -12.33
C ASN A 111 5.62 -4.69 -10.92
N PRO A 112 4.82 -4.77 -9.85
CA PRO A 112 5.30 -4.66 -8.47
C PRO A 112 6.38 -5.69 -8.10
N GLN A 113 6.29 -6.91 -8.64
CA GLN A 113 7.28 -7.96 -8.36
C GLN A 113 8.66 -7.58 -8.93
N ARG A 114 8.71 -7.08 -10.17
CA ARG A 114 9.96 -6.60 -10.77
C ARG A 114 10.53 -5.39 -10.03
N VAL A 115 9.67 -4.50 -9.52
CA VAL A 115 10.13 -3.38 -8.68
C VAL A 115 10.85 -3.89 -7.44
N VAL A 116 10.24 -4.83 -6.71
CA VAL A 116 10.88 -5.42 -5.51
C VAL A 116 12.17 -6.15 -5.88
N GLN A 117 12.20 -6.87 -6.99
CA GLN A 117 13.41 -7.54 -7.48
C GLN A 117 14.52 -6.54 -7.80
N SER A 118 14.21 -5.45 -8.49
CA SER A 118 15.20 -4.40 -8.81
C SER A 118 15.80 -3.76 -7.55
N LEU A 119 14.96 -3.45 -6.56
CA LEU A 119 15.42 -2.95 -5.26
C LEU A 119 16.30 -3.96 -4.51
N PHE A 120 15.95 -5.24 -4.58
CA PHE A 120 16.76 -6.32 -4.00
C PHE A 120 18.13 -6.42 -4.68
N GLU A 121 18.19 -6.36 -6.01
CA GLU A 121 19.43 -6.39 -6.78
C GLU A 121 20.30 -5.15 -6.51
N ALA A 122 19.69 -3.97 -6.42
CA ALA A 122 20.37 -2.73 -6.04
C ALA A 122 20.99 -2.82 -4.64
N ALA A 123 20.23 -3.32 -3.66
CA ALA A 123 20.72 -3.54 -2.30
C ALA A 123 21.91 -4.52 -2.27
N ARG A 124 21.82 -5.63 -2.99
CA ARG A 124 22.93 -6.58 -3.11
C ARG A 124 24.17 -5.96 -3.75
N SER A 125 24.00 -5.18 -4.79
CA SER A 125 25.10 -4.46 -5.47
C SER A 125 25.75 -3.44 -4.55
N ALA A 126 25.00 -2.88 -3.60
CA ALA A 126 25.49 -2.02 -2.54
C ALA A 126 26.14 -2.78 -1.35
N GLY A 127 26.33 -4.10 -1.45
CA GLY A 127 27.01 -4.91 -0.44
C GLY A 127 26.10 -5.55 0.62
N VAL A 128 24.76 -5.47 0.47
CA VAL A 128 23.84 -6.11 1.40
C VAL A 128 23.89 -7.64 1.23
N THR A 129 24.09 -8.35 2.33
CA THR A 129 24.04 -9.81 2.37
C THR A 129 22.60 -10.27 2.60
N PHE A 130 22.11 -11.14 1.72
CA PHE A 130 20.78 -11.75 1.86
C PHE A 130 20.91 -13.17 2.39
N ARG A 131 20.10 -13.48 3.42
CA ARG A 131 19.94 -14.83 3.96
C ARG A 131 18.48 -15.23 3.95
N GLN A 132 18.15 -16.29 3.23
CA GLN A 132 16.79 -16.86 3.23
C GLN A 132 16.60 -17.71 4.48
N ALA A 133 15.87 -17.17 5.45
CA ALA A 133 15.54 -17.86 6.68
C ALA A 133 14.26 -17.29 7.29
N ARG A 134 13.54 -18.12 8.05
CA ARG A 134 12.41 -17.67 8.86
C ARG A 134 12.92 -17.20 10.22
N VAL A 135 12.73 -15.93 10.53
CA VAL A 135 12.99 -15.38 11.86
C VAL A 135 11.84 -15.79 12.78
N GLU A 136 12.19 -16.42 13.90
CA GLU A 136 11.23 -16.97 14.88
C GLU A 136 11.16 -16.11 16.14
N LYS A 137 12.30 -15.53 16.54
CA LYS A 137 12.44 -14.76 17.77
C LYS A 137 13.54 -13.71 17.64
N ILE A 138 13.39 -12.62 18.40
CA ILE A 138 14.41 -11.59 18.62
C ILE A 138 14.65 -11.53 20.14
N SER A 139 15.91 -11.47 20.58
CA SER A 139 16.30 -11.32 21.97
C SER A 139 17.26 -10.15 22.15
N LEU A 140 17.20 -9.51 23.30
CA LEU A 140 18.13 -8.45 23.68
C LEU A 140 19.30 -9.05 24.47
N GLU A 141 20.51 -8.63 24.14
CA GLU A 141 21.72 -9.02 24.87
C GLU A 141 22.04 -7.99 25.96
N PRO A 142 22.74 -8.39 27.03
CA PRO A 142 23.11 -7.49 28.14
C PRO A 142 23.99 -6.30 27.70
N ASP A 143 24.74 -6.45 26.62
CA ASP A 143 25.60 -5.41 26.07
C ASP A 143 24.85 -4.45 25.08
N GLY A 144 23.55 -4.62 24.94
CA GLY A 144 22.68 -3.81 24.07
C GLY A 144 22.63 -4.26 22.63
N ARG A 145 23.33 -5.32 22.23
CA ARG A 145 23.18 -5.96 20.93
C ARG A 145 21.88 -6.76 20.87
N VAL A 146 21.53 -7.19 19.66
CA VAL A 146 20.28 -7.89 19.39
C VAL A 146 20.59 -9.23 18.72
N THR A 147 20.06 -10.32 19.26
CA THR A 147 20.19 -11.65 18.67
C THR A 147 18.92 -12.04 17.91
N VAL A 148 19.10 -12.35 16.64
CA VAL A 148 18.05 -12.83 15.72
C VAL A 148 18.14 -14.35 15.65
N HIS A 149 17.05 -15.03 16.01
CA HIS A 149 16.92 -16.49 15.92
C HIS A 149 16.19 -16.85 14.62
N ALA A 150 16.85 -17.60 13.74
CA ALA A 150 16.32 -17.93 12.42
C ALA A 150 16.66 -19.38 12.04
N GLY A 151 15.69 -20.26 12.05
CA GLY A 151 15.88 -21.70 11.84
C GLY A 151 16.81 -22.30 12.93
N ALA A 152 17.81 -23.07 12.52
CA ALA A 152 18.76 -23.72 13.43
C ALA A 152 19.91 -22.80 13.89
N GLY A 153 19.90 -21.49 13.55
CA GLY A 153 21.01 -20.60 13.83
C GLY A 153 20.60 -19.27 14.46
N THR A 154 21.58 -18.63 15.09
CA THR A 154 21.44 -17.29 15.65
C THR A 154 22.46 -16.34 14.99
N THR A 155 22.11 -15.05 14.95
CA THR A 155 23.03 -14.00 14.50
C THR A 155 22.87 -12.82 15.42
N THR A 156 23.96 -12.36 16.05
CA THR A 156 23.96 -11.17 16.91
C THR A 156 24.44 -9.96 16.10
N VAL A 157 23.69 -8.88 16.17
CA VAL A 157 23.89 -7.64 15.42
C VAL A 157 23.72 -6.42 16.33
N ASP A 158 24.19 -5.26 15.90
CA ASP A 158 24.06 -4.03 16.68
C ASP A 158 22.62 -3.49 16.65
N LYS A 159 21.95 -3.60 15.50
CA LYS A 159 20.58 -3.08 15.31
C LYS A 159 19.76 -4.01 14.44
N VAL A 160 18.45 -4.06 14.67
CA VAL A 160 17.47 -4.86 13.91
C VAL A 160 16.33 -3.96 13.43
N LEU A 161 15.94 -4.08 12.17
CA LEU A 161 14.68 -3.56 11.64
C LEU A 161 13.70 -4.70 11.43
N ILE A 162 12.54 -4.64 12.08
CA ILE A 162 11.40 -5.54 11.84
C ILE A 162 10.53 -4.94 10.74
N ALA A 163 10.61 -5.52 9.53
CA ALA A 163 9.81 -5.15 8.37
C ALA A 163 9.01 -6.37 7.84
N ALA A 164 8.46 -7.16 8.76
CA ALA A 164 7.83 -8.46 8.47
C ALA A 164 6.33 -8.37 8.14
N GLY A 165 5.83 -7.16 7.78
CA GLY A 165 4.44 -6.94 7.39
C GLY A 165 3.46 -7.43 8.47
N ALA A 166 2.50 -8.27 8.08
CA ALA A 166 1.49 -8.82 8.98
C ALA A 166 2.06 -9.70 10.13
N LEU A 167 3.29 -10.18 9.96
CA LEU A 167 3.96 -11.01 10.98
C LEU A 167 4.75 -10.19 12.01
N SER A 168 4.88 -8.88 11.83
CA SER A 168 5.68 -8.01 12.72
C SER A 168 5.23 -8.08 14.17
N ALA A 169 3.92 -8.15 14.45
CA ALA A 169 3.38 -8.23 15.81
C ALA A 169 3.95 -9.42 16.58
N LYS A 170 4.06 -10.58 15.95
CA LYS A 170 4.58 -11.81 16.58
C LYS A 170 6.05 -11.70 17.03
N LEU A 171 6.83 -10.86 16.32
CA LEU A 171 8.23 -10.61 16.67
C LEU A 171 8.38 -9.52 17.72
N ILE A 172 7.42 -8.60 17.81
CA ILE A 172 7.46 -7.44 18.72
C ILE A 172 6.89 -7.77 20.10
N GLU A 173 5.78 -8.52 20.18
CA GLU A 173 5.11 -8.85 21.45
C GLU A 173 6.05 -9.46 22.51
N PRO A 174 6.95 -10.40 22.18
CA PRO A 174 7.91 -10.95 23.15
C PRO A 174 8.92 -9.91 23.68
N LEU A 175 9.06 -8.76 23.02
CA LEU A 175 9.90 -7.64 23.45
C LEU A 175 9.19 -6.68 24.42
N GLY A 176 7.95 -6.99 24.82
CA GLY A 176 7.18 -6.23 25.80
C GLY A 176 6.34 -5.08 25.22
N THR A 177 6.23 -4.98 23.89
CA THR A 177 5.36 -3.99 23.23
C THR A 177 4.24 -4.71 22.48
N SER A 178 2.98 -4.41 22.81
CA SER A 178 1.81 -4.92 22.07
C SER A 178 1.34 -3.92 21.03
N ILE A 179 1.19 -4.38 19.80
CA ILE A 179 0.68 -3.57 18.69
C ILE A 179 -0.65 -4.16 18.16
N PRO A 180 -1.70 -3.34 17.97
CA PRO A 180 -3.01 -3.79 17.52
C PRO A 180 -3.05 -4.00 15.99
N LEU A 181 -2.10 -4.76 15.46
CA LEU A 181 -2.00 -5.07 14.05
C LEU A 181 -3.08 -6.09 13.67
N THR A 182 -3.83 -5.80 12.63
CA THR A 182 -4.89 -6.66 12.09
C THR A 182 -4.63 -6.93 10.62
N ASN A 183 -4.98 -8.12 10.15
CA ASN A 183 -4.86 -8.47 8.74
C ASN A 183 -6.13 -8.05 8.00
N GLU A 184 -5.96 -7.24 6.97
CA GLU A 184 -6.96 -6.97 5.95
C GLU A 184 -6.58 -7.73 4.69
N ARG A 185 -7.20 -8.88 4.46
CA ARG A 185 -6.93 -9.69 3.27
C ARG A 185 -7.54 -9.07 2.05
N GLY A 186 -6.72 -8.83 1.04
CA GLY A 186 -7.13 -8.40 -0.29
C GLY A 186 -6.92 -9.49 -1.32
N TYR A 187 -7.68 -9.39 -2.41
CA TYR A 187 -7.63 -10.33 -3.51
C TYR A 187 -7.32 -9.61 -4.81
N HIS A 188 -6.65 -10.29 -5.73
CA HIS A 188 -6.58 -9.83 -7.11
C HIS A 188 -6.68 -11.00 -8.10
N VAL A 189 -7.11 -10.64 -9.30
CA VAL A 189 -7.12 -11.51 -10.49
C VAL A 189 -6.34 -10.81 -11.58
N GLU A 190 -5.48 -11.51 -12.28
CA GLU A 190 -4.85 -11.03 -13.51
C GLU A 190 -5.58 -11.59 -14.72
N LEU A 191 -5.88 -10.71 -15.65
CA LEU A 191 -6.47 -11.04 -16.94
C LEU A 191 -5.39 -10.95 -18.00
N LYS A 192 -5.26 -11.99 -18.81
CA LYS A 192 -4.43 -11.96 -19.99
C LYS A 192 -5.12 -11.21 -21.15
N GLU A 193 -6.44 -11.35 -21.21
CA GLU A 193 -7.31 -10.65 -22.15
C GLU A 193 -8.52 -10.08 -21.39
N PRO A 194 -8.99 -8.85 -21.67
CA PRO A 194 -8.45 -7.94 -22.70
C PRO A 194 -7.03 -7.46 -22.39
N SER A 195 -6.35 -6.95 -23.44
CA SER A 195 -4.99 -6.41 -23.32
C SER A 195 -4.93 -5.23 -22.36
N ALA A 196 -3.79 -5.05 -21.68
CA ALA A 196 -3.54 -3.88 -20.85
C ALA A 196 -3.64 -2.55 -21.63
N ASP A 197 -3.42 -2.58 -22.94
CA ASP A 197 -3.51 -1.39 -23.82
C ASP A 197 -4.92 -0.82 -23.95
N GLU A 198 -5.96 -1.58 -23.58
CA GLU A 198 -7.34 -1.10 -23.52
C GLU A 198 -7.60 -0.15 -22.32
N LEU A 199 -6.71 -0.15 -21.35
CA LEU A 199 -6.74 0.75 -20.20
C LEU A 199 -5.60 1.76 -20.30
N LYS A 200 -5.92 3.00 -20.57
CA LYS A 200 -4.92 4.09 -20.65
C LYS A 200 -4.35 4.47 -19.29
N VAL A 201 -5.12 4.28 -18.23
CA VAL A 201 -4.80 4.65 -16.85
C VAL A 201 -5.38 3.61 -15.88
N PRO A 202 -4.88 3.51 -14.64
CA PRO A 202 -5.58 2.79 -13.58
C PRO A 202 -6.97 3.36 -13.35
N VAL A 203 -7.96 2.48 -13.17
CA VAL A 203 -9.36 2.85 -12.98
C VAL A 203 -9.90 2.24 -11.70
N SER A 204 -10.44 3.08 -10.82
CA SER A 204 -11.16 2.65 -9.60
C SER A 204 -12.65 2.83 -9.79
N PHE A 205 -13.42 1.77 -9.67
CA PHE A 205 -14.89 1.79 -9.64
C PHE A 205 -15.32 1.87 -8.17
N VAL A 206 -15.76 3.06 -7.75
CA VAL A 206 -15.86 3.41 -6.33
C VAL A 206 -16.91 2.55 -5.62
N GLU A 207 -18.14 2.50 -6.12
CA GLU A 207 -19.23 1.74 -5.50
C GLU A 207 -19.06 0.23 -5.66
N ALA A 208 -18.48 -0.21 -6.79
CA ALA A 208 -18.18 -1.61 -7.02
C ALA A 208 -16.97 -2.13 -6.21
N GLY A 209 -16.19 -1.22 -5.61
CA GLY A 209 -15.13 -1.54 -4.67
C GLY A 209 -13.94 -2.29 -5.28
N PHE A 210 -13.63 -2.05 -6.57
CA PHE A 210 -12.47 -2.66 -7.23
C PHE A 210 -11.75 -1.71 -8.17
N THR A 211 -10.52 -2.05 -8.49
CA THR A 211 -9.66 -1.31 -9.43
C THR A 211 -9.24 -2.21 -10.58
N CYS A 212 -9.12 -1.61 -11.78
CA CYS A 212 -8.48 -2.18 -12.95
C CYS A 212 -7.15 -1.47 -13.18
N ASN A 213 -6.05 -2.21 -13.17
CA ASN A 213 -4.72 -1.65 -13.34
C ASN A 213 -4.06 -2.25 -14.59
N PRO A 214 -3.59 -1.41 -15.54
CA PRO A 214 -2.81 -1.88 -16.67
C PRO A 214 -1.41 -2.30 -16.18
N MET A 215 -1.14 -3.60 -16.30
CA MET A 215 0.14 -4.20 -15.89
C MET A 215 0.94 -4.63 -17.13
N SER A 216 2.23 -4.90 -16.99
CA SER A 216 3.04 -5.50 -18.05
C SER A 216 2.60 -6.91 -18.45
N THR A 217 1.76 -7.54 -17.63
CA THR A 217 1.26 -8.91 -17.80
C THR A 217 -0.20 -8.98 -18.26
N GLY A 218 -0.89 -7.84 -18.39
CA GLY A 218 -2.32 -7.77 -18.72
C GLY A 218 -3.05 -6.76 -17.85
N ILE A 219 -4.30 -7.03 -17.48
CA ILE A 219 -5.08 -6.20 -16.56
C ILE A 219 -5.16 -6.88 -15.21
N ARG A 220 -4.77 -6.17 -14.14
CA ARG A 220 -4.98 -6.63 -12.77
C ARG A 220 -6.24 -6.03 -12.20
N LEU A 221 -7.19 -6.88 -11.86
CA LEU A 221 -8.36 -6.54 -11.04
C LEU A 221 -7.99 -6.71 -9.59
N ALA A 222 -8.10 -5.68 -8.78
CA ALA A 222 -7.81 -5.74 -7.35
C ALA A 222 -8.92 -5.08 -6.56
N GLY A 223 -9.29 -5.67 -5.44
CA GLY A 223 -10.36 -5.13 -4.60
C GLY A 223 -10.69 -6.05 -3.46
N THR A 224 -11.85 -5.82 -2.87
CA THR A 224 -12.38 -6.55 -1.73
C THR A 224 -11.48 -6.51 -0.49
N VAL A 225 -12.11 -6.57 0.67
CA VAL A 225 -11.41 -6.66 1.96
C VAL A 225 -12.09 -7.75 2.79
N GLU A 226 -11.27 -8.61 3.39
CA GLU A 226 -11.70 -9.61 4.35
C GLU A 226 -10.95 -9.35 5.66
N PHE A 227 -11.69 -8.98 6.71
CA PHE A 227 -11.11 -8.73 8.02
C PHE A 227 -10.87 -10.05 8.76
N GLY A 228 -9.69 -10.16 9.35
CA GLY A 228 -9.33 -11.30 10.20
C GLY A 228 -9.08 -12.61 9.47
N GLY A 229 -9.18 -12.66 8.16
CA GLY A 229 -9.06 -13.79 7.24
C GLY A 229 -8.73 -15.15 7.86
N GLY A 230 -9.54 -16.19 7.56
CA GLY A 230 -9.26 -17.56 8.00
C GLY A 230 -7.96 -18.11 7.41
N GLU A 231 -7.56 -19.34 7.76
CA GLU A 231 -6.35 -19.98 7.22
C GLU A 231 -6.41 -20.12 5.69
N LYS A 232 -7.63 -20.30 5.13
CA LYS A 232 -7.85 -20.49 3.69
C LYS A 232 -8.47 -19.23 3.06
N PRO A 233 -8.07 -18.89 1.81
CA PRO A 233 -8.68 -17.78 1.09
C PRO A 233 -10.12 -18.08 0.67
N ASP A 234 -10.98 -17.07 0.70
CA ASP A 234 -12.31 -17.11 0.11
C ASP A 234 -12.27 -16.67 -1.35
N TRP A 235 -12.06 -17.59 -2.25
CA TRP A 235 -11.93 -17.33 -3.68
C TRP A 235 -13.20 -16.74 -4.34
N ARG A 236 -14.38 -16.85 -3.71
CA ARG A 236 -15.60 -16.16 -4.19
C ARG A 236 -15.41 -14.65 -4.32
N ARG A 237 -14.45 -14.08 -3.56
CA ARG A 237 -14.05 -12.67 -3.66
C ARG A 237 -13.29 -12.36 -4.95
N ALA A 238 -12.47 -13.28 -5.42
CA ALA A 238 -11.83 -13.19 -6.74
C ALA A 238 -12.87 -13.33 -7.86
N ASP A 239 -13.80 -14.29 -7.73
CA ASP A 239 -14.89 -14.45 -8.71
C ASP A 239 -15.82 -13.21 -8.77
N MET A 240 -15.96 -12.48 -7.66
CA MET A 240 -16.68 -11.20 -7.65
C MET A 240 -15.99 -10.15 -8.52
N LEU A 241 -14.66 -10.05 -8.47
CA LEU A 241 -13.90 -9.12 -9.31
C LEU A 241 -14.13 -9.39 -10.81
N LEU A 242 -14.15 -10.65 -11.22
CA LEU A 242 -14.45 -11.06 -12.59
C LEU A 242 -15.87 -10.68 -13.01
N ARG A 243 -16.86 -10.93 -12.15
CA ARG A 243 -18.27 -10.55 -12.41
C ARG A 243 -18.43 -9.05 -12.56
N GLU A 244 -17.81 -8.26 -11.66
CA GLU A 244 -17.87 -6.79 -11.73
C GLU A 244 -17.18 -6.26 -12.99
N PHE A 245 -16.03 -6.81 -13.36
CA PHE A 245 -15.37 -6.45 -14.62
C PHE A 245 -16.27 -6.73 -15.81
N SER A 246 -16.88 -7.93 -15.90
CA SER A 246 -17.80 -8.29 -16.99
C SER A 246 -19.08 -7.44 -16.98
N ARG A 247 -19.51 -6.94 -15.80
CA ARG A 247 -20.62 -5.98 -15.69
C ARG A 247 -20.26 -4.60 -16.26
N MET A 248 -19.02 -4.16 -16.05
CA MET A 248 -18.56 -2.83 -16.48
C MET A 248 -18.31 -2.74 -17.99
N PHE A 249 -17.74 -3.77 -18.60
CA PHE A 249 -17.21 -3.69 -19.97
C PHE A 249 -17.99 -4.57 -20.95
N SER A 250 -18.21 -4.04 -22.18
CA SER A 250 -18.84 -4.78 -23.28
C SER A 250 -17.84 -5.73 -23.93
N GLY A 251 -18.33 -6.90 -24.36
CA GLY A 251 -17.49 -7.90 -25.03
C GLY A 251 -16.41 -8.53 -24.15
N ALA A 252 -16.41 -8.21 -22.85
CA ALA A 252 -15.46 -8.77 -21.92
C ALA A 252 -15.78 -10.25 -21.66
N ASP A 253 -14.95 -11.13 -22.22
CA ASP A 253 -14.79 -12.52 -21.78
C ASP A 253 -13.44 -12.61 -21.08
N PRO A 254 -13.38 -12.29 -19.77
CA PRO A 254 -12.13 -12.14 -19.07
C PRO A 254 -11.44 -13.48 -18.93
N LYS A 255 -10.31 -13.66 -19.60
CA LYS A 255 -9.47 -14.84 -19.45
C LYS A 255 -8.51 -14.64 -18.30
N GLU A 256 -8.87 -15.24 -17.17
CA GLU A 256 -8.01 -15.24 -15.99
C GLU A 256 -6.70 -15.97 -16.28
N SER A 257 -5.58 -15.35 -15.96
CA SER A 257 -4.25 -15.95 -16.02
C SER A 257 -3.74 -16.39 -14.64
N SER A 258 -4.11 -15.63 -13.59
CA SER A 258 -3.76 -15.96 -12.23
C SER A 258 -4.67 -15.27 -11.23
N ARG A 259 -4.75 -15.82 -10.02
CA ARG A 259 -5.37 -15.17 -8.84
C ARG A 259 -4.45 -15.24 -7.63
N TRP A 260 -4.56 -14.26 -6.77
CA TRP A 260 -3.73 -14.15 -5.59
C TRP A 260 -4.46 -13.44 -4.46
N PHE A 261 -4.03 -13.69 -3.24
CA PHE A 261 -4.46 -12.96 -2.06
C PHE A 261 -3.25 -12.55 -1.20
N GLY A 262 -3.43 -11.54 -0.38
CA GLY A 262 -2.41 -11.12 0.57
C GLY A 262 -3.00 -10.38 1.76
N ASP A 263 -2.37 -10.58 2.91
CA ASP A 263 -2.76 -9.97 4.16
C ASP A 263 -2.06 -8.60 4.28
N ARG A 264 -2.83 -7.52 4.28
CA ARG A 264 -2.36 -6.16 4.50
C ARG A 264 -2.23 -5.92 5.99
N PRO A 265 -1.05 -5.54 6.50
CA PRO A 265 -0.88 -5.17 7.89
C PRO A 265 -1.58 -3.85 8.17
N THR A 266 -2.65 -3.84 8.94
CA THR A 266 -3.47 -2.66 9.20
C THR A 266 -3.50 -2.33 10.69
N LEU A 267 -3.29 -1.05 11.01
CA LEU A 267 -3.42 -0.50 12.35
C LEU A 267 -4.73 0.29 12.47
N PRO A 268 -5.31 0.44 13.68
CA PRO A 268 -6.63 1.02 13.86
C PRO A 268 -6.82 2.44 13.33
N ASP A 269 -5.76 3.24 13.31
CA ASP A 269 -5.73 4.63 12.84
C ASP A 269 -5.37 4.77 11.35
N TYR A 270 -5.14 3.64 10.68
CA TYR A 270 -4.72 3.61 9.28
C TYR A 270 -3.37 4.30 8.99
N LEU A 271 -2.55 4.56 10.01
CA LEU A 271 -1.19 5.08 9.85
C LEU A 271 -0.17 3.94 9.96
N PRO A 272 0.93 3.97 9.20
CA PRO A 272 2.03 3.03 9.42
C PRO A 272 2.67 3.23 10.79
N MET A 273 3.39 2.23 11.27
CA MET A 273 4.25 2.31 12.43
C MET A 273 5.69 2.35 11.94
N ILE A 274 6.40 3.41 12.29
CA ILE A 274 7.80 3.67 11.95
C ILE A 274 8.47 4.22 13.21
N ASP A 275 9.16 3.36 13.96
CA ASP A 275 9.68 3.73 15.28
C ASP A 275 10.82 2.81 15.73
N GLU A 276 11.55 3.19 16.77
CA GLU A 276 12.29 2.27 17.61
C GLU A 276 11.32 1.69 18.66
N ILE A 277 11.40 0.39 18.94
CA ILE A 277 10.52 -0.26 19.92
C ILE A 277 10.83 0.27 21.34
N PRO A 278 9.88 0.91 22.04
CA PRO A 278 10.16 1.59 23.31
C PRO A 278 10.75 0.69 24.40
N THR A 279 10.42 -0.60 24.37
CA THR A 279 10.87 -1.62 25.35
C THR A 279 12.11 -2.38 24.89
N ALA A 280 12.62 -2.10 23.68
CA ALA A 280 13.70 -2.86 23.06
C ALA A 280 14.64 -1.94 22.27
N ARG A 281 15.61 -1.35 22.96
CA ARG A 281 16.62 -0.49 22.33
C ARG A 281 17.31 -1.20 21.17
N ASN A 282 17.62 -0.46 20.11
CA ASN A 282 18.25 -0.97 18.87
C ASN A 282 17.35 -1.92 18.05
N VAL A 283 16.06 -2.06 18.40
CA VAL A 283 15.07 -2.75 17.59
C VAL A 283 14.11 -1.74 17.00
N PHE A 284 14.14 -1.62 15.67
CA PHE A 284 13.29 -0.72 14.90
C PHE A 284 12.16 -1.48 14.23
N VAL A 285 11.09 -0.79 13.89
CA VAL A 285 9.93 -1.37 13.20
C VAL A 285 9.43 -0.49 12.06
N ALA A 286 9.09 -1.10 10.95
CA ALA A 286 8.36 -0.49 9.84
C ALA A 286 7.25 -1.45 9.37
N THR A 287 6.00 -1.19 9.76
CA THR A 287 4.86 -2.05 9.47
C THR A 287 3.55 -1.26 9.43
N GLY A 288 2.43 -1.90 9.14
CA GLY A 288 1.12 -1.24 9.19
C GLY A 288 0.79 -0.37 7.99
N HIS A 289 1.49 -0.51 6.86
CA HIS A 289 1.32 0.32 5.66
C HIS A 289 0.07 -0.02 4.84
N GLN A 290 -0.70 -1.03 5.21
CA GLN A 290 -1.93 -1.46 4.52
C GLN A 290 -1.73 -1.63 3.00
N HIS A 291 -2.60 -0.96 2.20
CA HIS A 291 -2.52 -0.91 0.75
C HIS A 291 -1.52 0.14 0.20
N LEU A 292 -0.92 0.96 1.09
CA LEU A 292 0.05 2.00 0.71
C LEU A 292 1.51 1.55 0.83
N GLY A 293 1.77 0.29 1.15
CA GLY A 293 3.13 -0.20 1.38
C GLY A 293 4.09 0.07 0.22
N LEU A 294 3.67 -0.17 -1.02
CA LEU A 294 4.47 0.14 -2.19
C LEU A 294 4.64 1.66 -2.37
N THR A 295 3.56 2.43 -2.26
CA THR A 295 3.58 3.90 -2.38
C THR A 295 4.58 4.52 -1.40
N LEU A 296 4.56 4.07 -0.15
CA LEU A 296 5.35 4.65 0.94
C LEU A 296 6.75 4.00 1.11
N ALA A 297 7.08 2.94 0.37
CA ALA A 297 8.32 2.19 0.56
C ALA A 297 9.58 3.08 0.51
N PRO A 298 9.78 3.97 -0.48
CA PRO A 298 11.00 4.79 -0.52
C PRO A 298 11.10 5.79 0.64
N VAL A 299 10.00 6.46 1.01
CA VAL A 299 10.02 7.40 2.13
C VAL A 299 10.21 6.68 3.46
N THR A 300 9.59 5.50 3.64
CA THR A 300 9.79 4.68 4.84
C THR A 300 11.25 4.22 4.95
N GLY A 301 11.85 3.77 3.86
CA GLY A 301 13.25 3.36 3.82
C GLY A 301 14.20 4.51 4.20
N GLU A 302 13.98 5.71 3.66
CA GLU A 302 14.74 6.92 4.00
C GLU A 302 14.61 7.26 5.51
N LEU A 303 13.40 7.29 6.04
CA LEU A 303 13.13 7.62 7.44
C LEU A 303 13.74 6.61 8.40
N VAL A 304 13.62 5.31 8.09
CA VAL A 304 14.23 4.24 8.91
C VAL A 304 15.76 4.33 8.88
N ALA A 305 16.36 4.58 7.71
CA ALA A 305 17.81 4.76 7.60
C ALA A 305 18.30 5.95 8.43
N GLN A 306 17.57 7.08 8.40
CA GLN A 306 17.87 8.26 9.23
C GLN A 306 17.78 7.92 10.74
N MET A 307 16.72 7.23 11.18
CA MET A 307 16.57 6.79 12.57
C MET A 307 17.71 5.88 13.02
N ILE A 308 18.04 4.87 12.22
CA ILE A 308 19.12 3.92 12.52
C ILE A 308 20.48 4.63 12.60
N ALA A 309 20.71 5.64 11.78
CA ALA A 309 21.91 6.47 11.81
C ALA A 309 21.92 7.51 12.95
N GLY A 310 20.80 7.69 13.69
CA GLY A 310 20.67 8.76 14.68
C GLY A 310 20.61 10.17 14.08
N ALA A 311 20.25 10.27 12.79
CA ALA A 311 20.12 11.53 12.08
C ALA A 311 18.68 12.10 12.22
N PRO A 312 18.48 13.42 12.06
CA PRO A 312 17.16 14.01 11.99
C PRO A 312 16.34 13.43 10.84
N THR A 313 15.07 13.11 11.11
CA THR A 313 14.15 12.58 10.08
C THR A 313 13.53 13.70 9.25
N ALA A 314 13.36 13.47 7.95
CA ALA A 314 12.78 14.44 7.01
C ALA A 314 11.28 14.70 7.25
N VAL A 315 10.61 13.85 8.03
CA VAL A 315 9.20 13.96 8.42
C VAL A 315 9.12 13.76 9.93
N ASP A 316 8.19 14.46 10.59
CA ASP A 316 7.88 14.21 12.01
C ASP A 316 7.29 12.81 12.19
N LEU A 317 8.00 11.97 12.94
CA LEU A 317 7.58 10.59 13.21
C LEU A 317 6.67 10.44 14.45
N SER A 318 6.36 11.53 15.16
CA SER A 318 5.50 11.48 16.35
C SER A 318 4.15 10.77 16.12
N PRO A 319 3.44 10.96 14.98
CA PRO A 319 2.19 10.26 14.70
C PRO A 319 2.36 8.76 14.41
N PHE A 320 3.58 8.30 14.12
CA PHE A 320 3.87 6.93 13.65
C PHE A 320 4.51 6.05 14.71
N ARG A 321 4.60 6.53 15.94
CA ARG A 321 5.25 5.84 17.05
C ARG A 321 4.50 4.57 17.49
N ALA A 322 5.27 3.59 18.01
CA ALA A 322 4.75 2.31 18.46
C ALA A 322 3.84 2.43 19.70
N ASN A 323 4.13 3.37 20.59
CA ASN A 323 3.39 3.57 21.84
C ASN A 323 2.10 4.40 21.70
N ARG A 324 1.72 4.84 20.50
CA ARG A 324 0.51 5.67 20.29
C ARG A 324 -0.83 4.95 20.57
N PHE A 325 -0.77 3.64 20.82
CA PHE A 325 -1.92 2.81 21.20
C PHE A 325 -1.85 2.32 22.67
N ALA A 326 -0.84 2.72 23.42
CA ALA A 326 -0.66 2.39 24.81
C ALA A 326 -1.70 3.07 25.73
#